data_94f7694e37b6ccd5245e978e2e1c47b4
#
_entry.id   94f7694e37b6ccd5245e978e2e1c47b4
#
_cell.length_a   1.000
_cell.length_b   1.000
_cell.length_c   1.000
_cell.angle_alpha   90.00
_cell.angle_beta   90.00
_cell.angle_gamma   90.00
#
_symmetry.space_group_name_H-M   'P 1'
#
loop_
_entity.id
_entity.type
_entity.pdbx_description
1 polymer ?
#
loop_
_entity_poly.entity_id
_entity_poly.type
_entity_poly.pdbx_seq_one_letter_code
_entity_poly.pdbx_strand_id
1 'polypeptide(L)'
;MQSMRASEFSTSSQSLIEQEQTESQPKITTKNPKKLAFLPLVFLIYFEVSGGPYGEESAVGAAGPLFAILGFLIFPFIWSIPEALVTAELATAYPGNGGFVIWAHQAFGPFWGSLMGSWKFLSGVINLASYPILCVDYLKLVIPIFSSGLPRFVAVFVSTLVLSFLNYSGLSIVGYTAVGLGIVSLCPFIIMSLVAIPKIDPSRWISLGQKGVKRDWTLFINTLFWNLNFWDNASTLAGEVEEPQKLYPKALFSAGILTCLGYVIPLLAATGAIPLDQEDWVDGYLASAGEMIAGKWLKFWIEIGAVLSIIGLFEAQLSSCAYQLLGMADLGILPMIFGARSKWFNTPWLGILISTVIALSVSYLDFTDIISSANFLYSLGMLLEFASFLWLRVKFPALKRPFEVPMGLPGLVVMCLIPSGFLVYVLAVATKAVYLVSALMTLFGVAWYLFMNLSKSKMWFDFKMEEEKLDNEERAQAVYDCVGI
;
A
#
# COMPACT_ATOMS: atom_id res chain seq x y z
N MET A 1 -48.91 -27.66 53.05
CA MET A 1 -49.63 -27.04 51.92
C MET A 1 -49.31 -25.54 51.74
N GLN A 2 -48.61 -24.83 52.69
CA GLN A 2 -48.21 -23.45 52.52
C GLN A 2 -46.82 -23.29 51.91
N SER A 3 -45.93 -24.29 51.94
CA SER A 3 -44.59 -24.20 51.39
C SER A 3 -44.49 -24.42 49.85
N MET A 4 -45.51 -25.08 49.27
CA MET A 4 -45.55 -25.31 47.80
C MET A 4 -46.05 -24.08 47.01
N ARG A 5 -46.87 -23.21 47.60
CA ARG A 5 -47.37 -21.99 46.91
C ARG A 5 -46.36 -20.86 46.81
N ALA A 6 -45.38 -20.82 47.71
CA ALA A 6 -44.33 -19.76 47.66
C ALA A 6 -43.27 -20.03 46.61
N SER A 7 -42.99 -21.30 46.24
CA SER A 7 -42.00 -21.63 45.20
C SER A 7 -42.54 -21.43 43.76
N GLU A 8 -43.81 -21.64 43.53
CA GLU A 8 -44.42 -21.43 42.21
C GLU A 8 -44.60 -19.94 41.88
N PHE A 9 -44.83 -19.09 42.89
CA PHE A 9 -44.95 -17.63 42.68
C PHE A 9 -43.58 -16.96 42.41
N SER A 10 -42.46 -17.49 42.95
CA SER A 10 -41.11 -17.01 42.74
C SER A 10 -40.61 -17.37 41.33
N THR A 11 -40.93 -18.56 40.81
CA THR A 11 -40.46 -19.01 39.50
C THR A 11 -41.23 -18.32 38.35
N SER A 12 -42.51 -18.02 38.54
CA SER A 12 -43.31 -17.29 37.54
C SER A 12 -42.96 -15.81 37.43
N SER A 13 -42.55 -15.19 38.54
CA SER A 13 -42.10 -13.80 38.54
C SER A 13 -40.69 -13.61 37.91
N GLN A 14 -39.79 -14.58 38.08
CA GLN A 14 -38.50 -14.57 37.42
C GLN A 14 -38.59 -14.79 35.90
N SER A 15 -39.46 -15.68 35.43
CA SER A 15 -39.67 -15.91 34.01
C SER A 15 -40.30 -14.70 33.28
N LEU A 16 -41.16 -13.93 33.96
CA LEU A 16 -41.74 -12.69 33.42
C LEU A 16 -40.73 -11.55 33.36
N ILE A 17 -39.84 -11.45 34.35
CA ILE A 17 -38.75 -10.44 34.35
C ILE A 17 -37.71 -10.79 33.27
N GLU A 18 -37.38 -12.05 33.05
CA GLU A 18 -36.49 -12.46 31.96
C GLU A 18 -37.13 -12.26 30.57
N GLN A 19 -38.46 -12.43 30.41
CA GLN A 19 -39.14 -12.13 29.14
C GLN A 19 -39.25 -10.61 28.88
N GLU A 20 -39.51 -9.78 29.89
CA GLU A 20 -39.55 -8.32 29.70
C GLU A 20 -38.18 -7.71 29.45
N GLN A 21 -37.07 -8.28 29.96
CA GLN A 21 -35.70 -7.85 29.65
C GLN A 21 -35.24 -8.27 28.23
N THR A 22 -35.88 -9.27 27.64
CA THR A 22 -35.54 -9.73 26.28
C THR A 22 -36.25 -8.92 25.18
N GLU A 23 -37.35 -8.21 25.49
CA GLU A 23 -38.16 -7.47 24.50
C GLU A 23 -37.78 -5.96 24.39
N SER A 24 -36.96 -5.41 25.27
CA SER A 24 -36.70 -3.95 25.31
C SER A 24 -35.32 -3.50 24.81
N GLN A 25 -34.54 -4.34 24.15
CA GLN A 25 -33.38 -3.88 23.39
C GLN A 25 -33.80 -3.60 21.94
N PRO A 26 -33.74 -2.33 21.49
CA PRO A 26 -33.87 -2.05 20.07
C PRO A 26 -32.73 -2.81 19.35
N LYS A 27 -33.10 -3.78 18.49
CA LYS A 27 -32.17 -4.38 17.52
C LYS A 27 -31.65 -3.22 16.65
N ILE A 28 -30.58 -2.56 17.09
CA ILE A 28 -29.74 -1.79 16.20
C ILE A 28 -29.15 -2.84 15.25
N THR A 29 -29.78 -3.00 14.11
CA THR A 29 -29.16 -3.69 12.98
C THR A 29 -27.99 -2.84 12.51
N THR A 30 -26.87 -2.92 13.23
CA THR A 30 -25.58 -2.52 12.70
C THR A 30 -25.34 -3.44 11.51
N LYS A 31 -25.60 -2.96 10.30
CA LYS A 31 -25.07 -3.60 9.09
C LYS A 31 -23.59 -3.80 9.35
N ASN A 32 -23.17 -5.06 9.53
CA ASN A 32 -21.75 -5.38 9.62
C ASN A 32 -21.07 -4.69 8.42
N PRO A 33 -20.09 -3.82 8.65
CA PRO A 33 -19.40 -3.17 7.55
C PRO A 33 -18.89 -4.27 6.62
N LYS A 34 -19.12 -4.10 5.31
CA LYS A 34 -18.62 -5.06 4.31
C LYS A 34 -17.11 -5.05 4.38
N LYS A 35 -16.52 -6.13 4.85
CA LYS A 35 -15.08 -6.34 4.89
C LYS A 35 -14.53 -6.64 3.49
N LEU A 36 -13.24 -6.36 3.28
CA LEU A 36 -12.54 -6.70 2.05
C LEU A 36 -12.45 -8.21 1.88
N ALA A 37 -12.96 -8.70 0.75
CA ALA A 37 -12.81 -10.07 0.31
C ALA A 37 -11.44 -10.29 -0.37
N PHE A 38 -11.11 -11.56 -0.67
CA PHE A 38 -9.81 -11.96 -1.22
C PHE A 38 -9.42 -11.22 -2.51
N LEU A 39 -10.28 -11.23 -3.54
CA LEU A 39 -9.94 -10.66 -4.85
C LEU A 39 -9.73 -9.13 -4.82
N PRO A 40 -10.62 -8.32 -4.19
CA PRO A 40 -10.36 -6.92 -3.94
C PRO A 40 -9.03 -6.66 -3.20
N LEU A 41 -8.70 -7.47 -2.19
CA LEU A 41 -7.44 -7.33 -1.46
C LEU A 41 -6.22 -7.59 -2.37
N VAL A 42 -6.26 -8.63 -3.21
CA VAL A 42 -5.18 -8.93 -4.17
C VAL A 42 -4.92 -7.75 -5.10
N PHE A 43 -5.97 -7.14 -5.67
CA PHE A 43 -5.80 -6.01 -6.59
C PHE A 43 -5.45 -4.70 -5.87
N LEU A 44 -5.88 -4.49 -4.62
CA LEU A 44 -5.40 -3.36 -3.82
C LEU A 44 -3.90 -3.50 -3.53
N ILE A 45 -3.43 -4.68 -3.09
CA ILE A 45 -1.99 -4.94 -2.91
C ILE A 45 -1.24 -4.74 -4.22
N TYR A 46 -1.78 -5.27 -5.32
CA TYR A 46 -1.19 -5.08 -6.65
C TYR A 46 -1.01 -3.61 -7.00
N PHE A 47 -2.02 -2.76 -6.77
CA PHE A 47 -1.93 -1.32 -7.02
C PHE A 47 -1.14 -0.53 -5.97
N GLU A 48 -0.92 -1.05 -4.77
CA GLU A 48 0.06 -0.46 -3.85
C GLU A 48 1.49 -0.62 -4.37
N VAL A 49 1.79 -1.78 -4.97
CA VAL A 49 3.14 -2.15 -5.41
C VAL A 49 3.39 -1.75 -6.86
N SER A 50 2.40 -1.94 -7.74
CA SER A 50 2.60 -1.91 -9.18
C SER A 50 1.36 -1.40 -9.90
N GLY A 51 1.56 -0.49 -10.83
CA GLY A 51 0.51 -0.09 -11.77
C GLY A 51 0.45 -0.95 -13.03
N GLY A 52 1.18 -2.06 -13.12
CA GLY A 52 1.39 -2.83 -14.34
C GLY A 52 2.73 -2.52 -14.99
N PRO A 53 2.98 -2.96 -16.23
CA PRO A 53 4.28 -2.83 -16.88
C PRO A 53 4.64 -1.39 -17.28
N TYR A 54 3.89 -0.41 -16.80
CA TYR A 54 4.18 1.01 -17.04
C TYR A 54 5.38 1.46 -16.18
N GLY A 55 6.36 2.06 -16.82
CA GLY A 55 7.58 2.54 -16.17
C GLY A 55 8.73 1.50 -16.14
N GLU A 56 8.50 0.24 -16.56
CA GLU A 56 9.57 -0.76 -16.67
C GLU A 56 10.51 -0.49 -17.86
N GLU A 57 10.02 0.24 -18.86
CA GLU A 57 10.73 0.56 -20.10
C GLU A 57 12.07 1.23 -19.82
N SER A 58 12.10 2.13 -18.86
CA SER A 58 13.29 2.86 -18.44
C SER A 58 14.43 1.94 -17.97
N ALA A 59 14.12 0.71 -17.50
CA ALA A 59 15.16 -0.27 -17.18
C ALA A 59 15.87 -0.79 -18.43
N VAL A 60 15.15 -0.97 -19.55
CA VAL A 60 15.74 -1.36 -20.84
C VAL A 60 16.59 -0.20 -21.40
N GLY A 61 16.07 1.02 -21.37
CA GLY A 61 16.80 2.21 -21.77
C GLY A 61 18.10 2.39 -20.98
N ALA A 62 18.06 2.20 -19.66
CA ALA A 62 19.18 2.36 -18.75
C ALA A 62 20.28 1.30 -18.91
N ALA A 63 19.93 0.02 -19.07
CA ALA A 63 20.91 -1.07 -18.97
C ALA A 63 20.87 -2.09 -20.12
N GLY A 64 19.86 -2.04 -20.98
CA GLY A 64 19.62 -2.98 -22.07
C GLY A 64 18.72 -4.17 -21.66
N PRO A 65 18.23 -4.94 -22.66
CA PRO A 65 17.22 -5.98 -22.45
C PRO A 65 17.63 -7.05 -21.44
N LEU A 66 18.85 -7.59 -21.54
CA LEU A 66 19.29 -8.65 -20.63
C LEU A 66 19.24 -8.23 -19.17
N PHE A 67 19.76 -7.05 -18.85
CA PHE A 67 19.79 -6.58 -17.48
C PHE A 67 18.40 -6.20 -16.99
N ALA A 68 17.52 -5.64 -17.84
CA ALA A 68 16.13 -5.36 -17.49
C ALA A 68 15.38 -6.64 -17.14
N ILE A 69 15.45 -7.67 -17.98
CA ILE A 69 14.82 -8.98 -17.73
C ILE A 69 15.37 -9.61 -16.43
N LEU A 70 16.70 -9.67 -16.28
CA LEU A 70 17.32 -10.20 -15.05
C LEU A 70 16.97 -9.36 -13.83
N GLY A 71 16.87 -8.05 -13.98
CA GLY A 71 16.45 -7.14 -12.90
C GLY A 71 15.06 -7.50 -12.36
N PHE A 72 14.06 -7.56 -13.22
CA PHE A 72 12.69 -7.91 -12.82
C PHE A 72 12.53 -9.38 -12.38
N LEU A 73 13.44 -10.28 -12.75
CA LEU A 73 13.46 -11.66 -12.25
C LEU A 73 14.17 -11.81 -10.91
N ILE A 74 15.28 -11.10 -10.68
CA ILE A 74 16.13 -11.30 -9.50
C ILE A 74 15.79 -10.34 -8.37
N PHE A 75 15.49 -9.06 -8.69
CA PHE A 75 15.25 -8.04 -7.67
C PHE A 75 14.09 -8.39 -6.71
N PRO A 76 13.00 -9.06 -7.12
CA PRO A 76 11.98 -9.52 -6.19
C PRO A 76 12.52 -10.43 -5.08
N PHE A 77 13.53 -11.25 -5.31
CA PHE A 77 14.15 -12.09 -4.28
C PHE A 77 15.00 -11.28 -3.29
N ILE A 78 15.55 -10.16 -3.75
CA ILE A 78 16.39 -9.27 -2.94
C ILE A 78 15.51 -8.35 -2.09
N TRP A 79 14.37 -7.88 -2.64
CA TRP A 79 13.55 -6.83 -2.06
C TRP A 79 12.12 -7.29 -1.77
N SER A 80 11.31 -7.57 -2.80
CA SER A 80 9.85 -7.74 -2.70
C SER A 80 9.45 -8.93 -1.82
N ILE A 81 10.11 -10.07 -1.97
CA ILE A 81 9.79 -11.28 -1.19
C ILE A 81 10.12 -11.08 0.28
N PRO A 82 11.30 -10.58 0.68
CA PRO A 82 11.56 -10.25 2.08
C PRO A 82 10.53 -9.30 2.69
N GLU A 83 10.20 -8.21 2.01
CA GLU A 83 9.21 -7.24 2.46
C GLU A 83 7.81 -7.87 2.61
N ALA A 84 7.35 -8.60 1.58
CA ALA A 84 6.05 -9.27 1.60
C ALA A 84 5.94 -10.35 2.69
N LEU A 85 7.02 -11.09 2.97
CA LEU A 85 7.05 -12.11 4.03
C LEU A 85 6.98 -11.48 5.42
N VAL A 86 7.72 -10.40 5.67
CA VAL A 86 7.65 -9.62 6.91
C VAL A 86 6.24 -9.08 7.11
N THR A 87 5.68 -8.45 6.08
CA THR A 87 4.31 -7.94 6.08
C THR A 87 3.28 -9.04 6.36
N ALA A 88 3.40 -10.20 5.69
CA ALA A 88 2.47 -11.32 5.89
C ALA A 88 2.47 -11.82 7.33
N GLU A 89 3.65 -11.97 7.95
CA GLU A 89 3.75 -12.42 9.32
C GLU A 89 3.22 -11.38 10.31
N LEU A 90 3.67 -10.14 10.20
CA LEU A 90 3.30 -9.10 11.15
C LEU A 90 1.83 -8.66 11.00
N ALA A 91 1.28 -8.58 9.78
CA ALA A 91 -0.14 -8.26 9.57
C ALA A 91 -1.08 -9.35 10.08
N THR A 92 -0.64 -10.63 10.08
CA THR A 92 -1.43 -11.73 10.64
C THR A 92 -1.30 -11.84 12.16
N ALA A 93 -0.14 -11.49 12.72
CA ALA A 93 0.10 -11.48 14.16
C ALA A 93 -0.56 -10.28 14.86
N TYR A 94 -0.62 -9.13 14.17
CA TYR A 94 -1.19 -7.87 14.66
C TYR A 94 -2.21 -7.30 13.67
N PRO A 95 -3.39 -7.93 13.51
CA PRO A 95 -4.39 -7.55 12.51
C PRO A 95 -5.15 -6.30 12.95
N GLY A 96 -4.64 -5.12 12.60
CA GLY A 96 -5.27 -3.84 12.90
C GLY A 96 -4.99 -2.81 11.81
N ASN A 97 -5.80 -1.75 11.76
CA ASN A 97 -5.50 -0.63 10.88
C ASN A 97 -4.23 0.08 11.36
N GLY A 98 -3.42 0.58 10.44
CA GLY A 98 -2.13 1.18 10.75
C GLY A 98 -0.91 0.27 10.61
N GLY A 99 -1.08 -1.06 10.44
CA GLY A 99 -0.05 -2.03 10.04
C GLY A 99 1.33 -1.81 10.69
N PHE A 100 2.30 -1.36 9.88
CA PHE A 100 3.68 -1.11 10.31
C PHE A 100 3.81 -0.15 11.50
N VAL A 101 2.85 0.76 11.73
CA VAL A 101 2.82 1.63 12.93
C VAL A 101 2.62 0.80 14.18
N ILE A 102 1.70 -0.19 14.11
CA ILE A 102 1.43 -1.12 15.22
C ILE A 102 2.71 -1.90 15.54
N TRP A 103 3.41 -2.38 14.51
CA TRP A 103 4.61 -3.21 14.69
C TRP A 103 5.74 -2.44 15.38
N ALA A 104 6.03 -1.21 14.92
CA ALA A 104 7.02 -0.35 15.56
C ALA A 104 6.62 0.06 16.98
N HIS A 105 5.32 0.31 17.21
CA HIS A 105 4.78 0.60 18.54
C HIS A 105 4.96 -0.58 19.50
N GLN A 106 4.63 -1.80 19.08
CA GLN A 106 4.77 -3.02 19.88
C GLN A 106 6.24 -3.39 20.14
N ALA A 107 7.11 -3.14 19.17
CA ALA A 107 8.53 -3.43 19.29
C ALA A 107 9.25 -2.45 20.24
N PHE A 108 9.07 -1.16 20.03
CA PHE A 108 9.91 -0.10 20.60
C PHE A 108 9.14 1.01 21.34
N GLY A 109 7.81 0.93 21.39
CA GLY A 109 6.94 1.84 22.12
C GLY A 109 6.39 3.03 21.32
N PRO A 110 5.59 3.92 21.96
CA PRO A 110 4.78 4.94 21.31
C PRO A 110 5.56 5.93 20.46
N PHE A 111 6.78 6.31 20.89
CA PHE A 111 7.63 7.23 20.15
C PHE A 111 7.99 6.68 18.75
N TRP A 112 8.46 5.43 18.71
CA TRP A 112 8.85 4.80 17.46
C TRP A 112 7.66 4.48 16.56
N GLY A 113 6.51 4.11 17.15
CA GLY A 113 5.26 3.99 16.39
C GLY A 113 4.84 5.31 15.74
N SER A 114 4.90 6.42 16.50
CA SER A 114 4.59 7.75 15.95
C SER A 114 5.56 8.20 14.87
N LEU A 115 6.85 7.93 15.04
CA LEU A 115 7.88 8.31 14.07
C LEU A 115 7.75 7.48 12.79
N MET A 116 7.53 6.16 12.90
CA MET A 116 7.18 5.27 11.79
C MET A 116 5.97 5.80 11.03
N GLY A 117 4.88 6.12 11.76
CA GLY A 117 3.68 6.68 11.18
C GLY A 117 3.93 7.99 10.44
N SER A 118 4.76 8.88 10.99
CA SER A 118 5.11 10.15 10.35
C SER A 118 5.91 9.94 9.06
N TRP A 119 6.94 9.10 9.08
CA TRP A 119 7.76 8.81 7.90
C TRP A 119 6.95 8.17 6.78
N LYS A 120 6.19 7.13 7.09
CA LYS A 120 5.39 6.39 6.10
C LYS A 120 4.23 7.22 5.56
N PHE A 121 3.54 7.99 6.42
CA PHE A 121 2.47 8.87 5.99
C PHE A 121 2.96 9.97 5.04
N LEU A 122 4.04 10.67 5.40
CA LEU A 122 4.62 11.71 4.55
C LEU A 122 5.12 11.13 3.23
N SER A 123 5.82 9.98 3.26
CA SER A 123 6.22 9.27 2.05
C SER A 123 5.02 8.91 1.17
N GLY A 124 3.99 8.30 1.75
CA GLY A 124 2.79 7.87 1.04
C GLY A 124 2.00 9.02 0.42
N VAL A 125 1.80 10.11 1.16
CA VAL A 125 1.03 11.26 0.67
C VAL A 125 1.78 12.08 -0.39
N ILE A 126 3.11 12.10 -0.33
CA ILE A 126 3.94 12.70 -1.39
C ILE A 126 3.85 11.86 -2.67
N ASN A 127 3.93 10.54 -2.54
CA ASN A 127 3.73 9.63 -3.66
C ASN A 127 2.32 9.79 -4.28
N LEU A 128 1.30 9.88 -3.43
CA LEU A 128 -0.08 10.13 -3.85
C LEU A 128 -0.21 11.39 -4.72
N ALA A 129 0.56 12.45 -4.43
CA ALA A 129 0.54 13.70 -5.19
C ALA A 129 1.00 13.54 -6.65
N SER A 130 1.80 12.51 -6.96
CA SER A 130 2.31 12.25 -8.31
C SER A 130 1.24 11.69 -9.25
N TYR A 131 0.31 10.91 -8.73
CA TYR A 131 -0.63 10.17 -9.58
C TYR A 131 -1.60 11.06 -10.37
N PRO A 132 -2.22 12.12 -9.81
CA PRO A 132 -3.05 13.03 -10.61
C PRO A 132 -2.26 13.77 -11.69
N ILE A 133 -0.98 14.08 -11.43
CA ILE A 133 -0.08 14.71 -12.41
C ILE A 133 0.16 13.75 -13.56
N LEU A 134 0.56 12.52 -13.26
CA LEU A 134 0.78 11.47 -14.26
C LEU A 134 -0.50 11.18 -15.07
N CYS A 135 -1.66 11.13 -14.42
CA CYS A 135 -2.94 10.96 -15.09
C CYS A 135 -3.17 12.06 -16.14
N VAL A 136 -2.95 13.33 -15.78
CA VAL A 136 -3.09 14.47 -16.70
C VAL A 136 -2.00 14.44 -17.78
N ASP A 137 -0.79 13.95 -17.47
CA ASP A 137 0.29 13.80 -18.44
C ASP A 137 0.01 12.74 -19.51
N TYR A 138 -0.71 11.67 -19.17
CA TYR A 138 -1.24 10.75 -20.18
C TYR A 138 -2.44 11.34 -20.92
N LEU A 139 -3.35 12.01 -20.23
CA LEU A 139 -4.52 12.63 -20.86
C LEU A 139 -4.15 13.73 -21.87
N LYS A 140 -3.05 14.48 -21.67
CA LYS A 140 -2.60 15.51 -22.63
C LYS A 140 -2.21 14.92 -23.99
N LEU A 141 -1.88 13.64 -24.07
CA LEU A 141 -1.58 12.97 -25.35
C LEU A 141 -2.85 12.87 -26.22
N VAL A 142 -4.01 12.72 -25.58
CA VAL A 142 -5.32 12.66 -26.27
C VAL A 142 -5.99 14.04 -26.33
N ILE A 143 -5.84 14.85 -25.28
CA ILE A 143 -6.48 16.18 -25.14
C ILE A 143 -5.39 17.24 -24.92
N PRO A 144 -4.83 17.82 -25.99
CA PRO A 144 -3.65 18.71 -25.89
C PRO A 144 -3.86 19.97 -25.05
N ILE A 145 -5.10 20.38 -24.76
CA ILE A 145 -5.40 21.54 -23.92
C ILE A 145 -4.85 21.38 -22.48
N PHE A 146 -4.63 20.14 -22.02
CA PHE A 146 -4.08 19.84 -20.68
C PHE A 146 -2.56 19.88 -20.61
N SER A 147 -1.88 20.31 -21.69
CA SER A 147 -0.41 20.36 -21.72
C SER A 147 0.18 21.42 -20.79
N SER A 148 -0.49 22.52 -20.54
CA SER A 148 0.04 23.63 -19.72
C SER A 148 -1.06 24.58 -19.23
N GLY A 149 -0.68 25.48 -18.32
CA GLY A 149 -1.51 26.60 -17.87
C GLY A 149 -2.70 26.19 -17.01
N LEU A 150 -3.72 27.06 -16.98
CA LEU A 150 -4.92 26.88 -16.16
C LEU A 150 -5.67 25.55 -16.44
N PRO A 151 -5.84 25.09 -17.71
CA PRO A 151 -6.51 23.81 -17.96
C PRO A 151 -5.82 22.62 -17.31
N ARG A 152 -4.47 22.57 -17.34
CA ARG A 152 -3.69 21.53 -16.65
C ARG A 152 -3.91 21.58 -15.15
N PHE A 153 -3.81 22.77 -14.54
CA PHE A 153 -4.05 22.95 -13.12
C PHE A 153 -5.44 22.48 -12.70
N VAL A 154 -6.48 22.90 -13.43
CA VAL A 154 -7.87 22.49 -13.16
C VAL A 154 -8.05 20.98 -13.34
N ALA A 155 -7.43 20.38 -14.35
CA ALA A 155 -7.51 18.93 -14.58
C ALA A 155 -6.91 18.14 -13.41
N VAL A 156 -5.73 18.52 -12.90
CA VAL A 156 -5.11 17.90 -11.72
C VAL A 156 -5.99 18.07 -10.48
N PHE A 157 -6.51 19.28 -10.26
CA PHE A 157 -7.39 19.57 -9.12
C PHE A 157 -8.67 18.73 -9.15
N VAL A 158 -9.37 18.75 -10.29
CA VAL A 158 -10.66 18.03 -10.44
C VAL A 158 -10.46 16.53 -10.38
N SER A 159 -9.43 15.98 -11.04
CA SER A 159 -9.14 14.55 -10.98
C SER A 159 -8.85 14.11 -9.53
N THR A 160 -8.04 14.85 -8.80
CA THR A 160 -7.75 14.56 -7.38
C THR A 160 -9.02 14.52 -6.54
N LEU A 161 -9.92 15.52 -6.69
CA LEU A 161 -11.16 15.55 -5.92
C LEU A 161 -12.13 14.42 -6.29
N VAL A 162 -12.25 14.10 -7.58
CA VAL A 162 -13.12 13.01 -8.05
C VAL A 162 -12.64 11.66 -7.52
N LEU A 163 -11.33 11.39 -7.60
CA LEU A 163 -10.75 10.16 -7.09
C LEU A 163 -10.85 10.10 -5.56
N SER A 164 -10.59 11.19 -4.84
CA SER A 164 -10.77 11.23 -3.38
C SER A 164 -12.23 11.00 -2.97
N PHE A 165 -13.19 11.46 -3.76
CA PHE A 165 -14.61 11.15 -3.53
C PHE A 165 -14.93 9.68 -3.78
N LEU A 166 -14.34 9.05 -4.80
CA LEU A 166 -14.45 7.61 -5.02
C LEU A 166 -13.93 6.83 -3.82
N ASN A 167 -12.76 7.21 -3.29
CA ASN A 167 -12.20 6.61 -2.08
C ASN A 167 -13.11 6.78 -0.86
N TYR A 168 -13.69 7.98 -0.69
CA TYR A 168 -14.66 8.27 0.37
C TYR A 168 -15.92 7.40 0.28
N SER A 169 -16.32 6.96 -0.93
CA SER A 169 -17.53 6.15 -1.17
C SER A 169 -17.47 4.75 -0.56
N GLY A 170 -16.29 4.27 -0.15
CA GLY A 170 -16.14 3.04 0.62
C GLY A 170 -15.05 2.10 0.12
N LEU A 171 -14.31 1.51 1.05
CA LEU A 171 -13.18 0.63 0.74
C LEU A 171 -13.59 -0.59 -0.11
N SER A 172 -14.79 -1.14 0.09
CA SER A 172 -15.30 -2.22 -0.75
C SER A 172 -15.52 -1.78 -2.20
N ILE A 173 -16.00 -0.55 -2.42
CA ILE A 173 -16.18 0.02 -3.76
C ILE A 173 -14.79 0.19 -4.41
N VAL A 174 -13.85 0.79 -3.70
CA VAL A 174 -12.46 0.95 -4.14
C VAL A 174 -11.85 -0.41 -4.51
N GLY A 175 -12.01 -1.43 -3.67
CA GLY A 175 -11.48 -2.77 -3.94
C GLY A 175 -12.06 -3.41 -5.20
N TYR A 176 -13.37 -3.34 -5.43
CA TYR A 176 -13.97 -3.87 -6.67
C TYR A 176 -13.63 -3.02 -7.88
N THR A 177 -13.51 -1.71 -7.72
CA THR A 177 -13.00 -0.82 -8.77
C THR A 177 -11.56 -1.20 -9.15
N ALA A 178 -10.70 -1.46 -8.17
CA ALA A 178 -9.33 -1.94 -8.40
C ALA A 178 -9.31 -3.24 -9.22
N VAL A 179 -10.20 -4.20 -8.93
CA VAL A 179 -10.33 -5.42 -9.76
C VAL A 179 -10.64 -5.08 -11.22
N GLY A 180 -11.64 -4.24 -11.45
CA GLY A 180 -12.02 -3.83 -12.81
C GLY A 180 -10.90 -3.09 -13.54
N LEU A 181 -10.27 -2.12 -12.87
CA LEU A 181 -9.14 -1.34 -13.40
C LEU A 181 -7.96 -2.24 -13.74
N GLY A 182 -7.59 -3.17 -12.83
CA GLY A 182 -6.47 -4.10 -13.05
C GLY A 182 -6.71 -5.03 -14.24
N ILE A 183 -7.91 -5.59 -14.39
CA ILE A 183 -8.24 -6.43 -15.54
C ILE A 183 -8.13 -5.63 -16.84
N VAL A 184 -8.74 -4.45 -16.91
CA VAL A 184 -8.78 -3.64 -18.16
C VAL A 184 -7.39 -3.11 -18.52
N SER A 185 -6.55 -2.73 -17.53
CA SER A 185 -5.19 -2.21 -17.76
C SER A 185 -4.18 -3.30 -18.10
N LEU A 186 -4.35 -4.56 -17.64
CA LEU A 186 -3.45 -5.67 -17.93
C LEU A 186 -3.82 -6.42 -19.22
N CYS A 187 -5.10 -6.44 -19.60
CA CYS A 187 -5.55 -7.12 -20.82
C CYS A 187 -4.77 -6.76 -22.08
N PRO A 188 -4.47 -5.48 -22.41
CA PRO A 188 -3.75 -5.15 -23.64
C PRO A 188 -2.33 -5.74 -23.67
N PHE A 189 -1.67 -5.90 -22.53
CA PHE A 189 -0.34 -6.52 -22.44
C PHE A 189 -0.39 -8.03 -22.63
N ILE A 190 -1.44 -8.70 -22.16
CA ILE A 190 -1.68 -10.11 -22.43
C ILE A 190 -1.85 -10.32 -23.95
N ILE A 191 -2.68 -9.48 -24.59
CA ILE A 191 -2.90 -9.53 -26.03
C ILE A 191 -1.60 -9.20 -26.80
N MET A 192 -0.88 -8.15 -26.39
CA MET A 192 0.41 -7.79 -26.96
C MET A 192 1.36 -8.99 -26.96
N SER A 193 1.45 -9.64 -25.81
CA SER A 193 2.36 -10.78 -25.62
C SER A 193 1.98 -11.97 -26.48
N LEU A 194 0.69 -12.30 -26.60
CA LEU A 194 0.20 -13.38 -27.46
C LEU A 194 0.46 -13.08 -28.95
N VAL A 195 0.21 -11.86 -29.41
CA VAL A 195 0.46 -11.45 -30.79
C VAL A 195 1.96 -11.35 -31.09
N ALA A 196 2.78 -11.08 -30.10
CA ALA A 196 4.23 -11.03 -30.23
C ALA A 196 4.87 -12.41 -30.47
N ILE A 197 4.29 -13.52 -29.99
CA ILE A 197 4.89 -14.86 -30.02
C ILE A 197 5.56 -15.21 -31.35
N PRO A 198 4.89 -15.09 -32.53
CA PRO A 198 5.50 -15.42 -33.79
C PRO A 198 6.60 -14.46 -34.27
N LYS A 199 6.76 -13.31 -33.61
CA LYS A 199 7.75 -12.27 -33.95
C LYS A 199 8.95 -12.29 -33.03
N ILE A 200 8.92 -13.09 -31.94
CA ILE A 200 9.96 -13.15 -30.91
C ILE A 200 11.23 -13.77 -31.50
N ASP A 201 12.34 -13.06 -31.37
CA ASP A 201 13.70 -13.54 -31.56
C ASP A 201 14.40 -13.60 -30.18
N PRO A 202 14.60 -14.81 -29.61
CA PRO A 202 15.23 -14.98 -28.32
C PRO A 202 16.64 -14.41 -28.21
N SER A 203 17.35 -14.24 -29.35
CA SER A 203 18.69 -13.66 -29.33
C SER A 203 18.70 -12.19 -28.82
N ARG A 204 17.58 -11.49 -28.96
CA ARG A 204 17.44 -10.11 -28.47
C ARG A 204 17.40 -10.01 -26.96
N TRP A 205 16.90 -11.05 -26.26
CA TRP A 205 16.85 -11.07 -24.78
C TRP A 205 18.23 -11.10 -24.13
N ILE A 206 19.23 -11.69 -24.83
CA ILE A 206 20.61 -11.74 -24.33
C ILE A 206 21.44 -10.51 -24.74
N SER A 207 20.82 -9.53 -25.39
CA SER A 207 21.48 -8.29 -25.78
C SER A 207 21.88 -7.49 -24.54
N LEU A 208 23.17 -7.14 -24.48
CA LEU A 208 23.74 -6.30 -23.42
C LEU A 208 23.45 -4.79 -23.61
N GLY A 209 22.67 -4.45 -24.63
CA GLY A 209 22.37 -3.10 -25.04
C GLY A 209 23.08 -2.68 -26.33
N GLN A 210 22.77 -1.47 -26.79
CA GLN A 210 23.30 -0.92 -28.04
C GLN A 210 24.73 -0.42 -27.86
N LYS A 211 25.60 -0.69 -28.86
CA LYS A 211 26.98 -0.25 -28.82
C LYS A 211 27.06 1.29 -28.84
N GLY A 212 27.79 1.85 -27.88
CA GLY A 212 27.98 3.31 -27.75
C GLY A 212 27.04 3.97 -26.72
N VAL A 213 25.95 3.32 -26.33
CA VAL A 213 25.06 3.82 -25.26
C VAL A 213 25.68 3.49 -23.91
N LYS A 214 25.85 4.51 -23.05
CA LYS A 214 26.34 4.31 -21.67
C LYS A 214 25.20 3.81 -20.79
N ARG A 215 25.49 2.79 -19.97
CA ARG A 215 24.55 2.31 -18.97
C ARG A 215 24.40 3.29 -17.82
N ASP A 216 23.16 3.53 -17.41
CA ASP A 216 22.80 4.28 -16.22
C ASP A 216 22.30 3.31 -15.14
N TRP A 217 23.24 2.85 -14.30
CA TRP A 217 22.91 1.93 -13.21
C TRP A 217 22.04 2.56 -12.13
N THR A 218 22.13 3.89 -11.96
CA THR A 218 21.32 4.61 -10.99
C THR A 218 19.85 4.63 -11.43
N LEU A 219 19.60 4.98 -12.69
CA LEU A 219 18.27 4.93 -13.27
C LEU A 219 17.72 3.48 -13.25
N PHE A 220 18.53 2.50 -13.63
CA PHE A 220 18.16 1.09 -13.62
C PHE A 220 17.68 0.61 -12.24
N ILE A 221 18.47 0.84 -11.20
CA ILE A 221 18.14 0.43 -9.83
C ILE A 221 16.95 1.19 -9.30
N ASN A 222 16.84 2.49 -9.55
CA ASN A 222 15.68 3.28 -9.15
C ASN A 222 14.40 2.80 -9.83
N THR A 223 14.48 2.44 -11.11
CA THR A 223 13.33 1.86 -11.84
C THR A 223 12.86 0.56 -11.21
N LEU A 224 13.76 -0.37 -10.90
CA LEU A 224 13.41 -1.63 -10.23
C LEU A 224 12.80 -1.38 -8.85
N PHE A 225 13.42 -0.50 -8.06
CA PHE A 225 12.95 -0.20 -6.72
C PHE A 225 11.57 0.45 -6.74
N TRP A 226 11.35 1.44 -7.62
CA TRP A 226 10.07 2.13 -7.70
C TRP A 226 8.91 1.21 -8.14
N ASN A 227 9.18 0.27 -9.04
CA ASN A 227 8.16 -0.66 -9.56
C ASN A 227 7.89 -1.88 -8.65
N LEU A 228 8.69 -2.12 -7.61
CA LEU A 228 8.64 -3.38 -6.84
C LEU A 228 8.65 -3.18 -5.31
N ASN A 229 8.36 -1.96 -4.80
CA ASN A 229 8.28 -1.65 -3.38
C ASN A 229 6.83 -1.45 -2.88
N PHE A 230 6.66 -1.03 -1.63
CA PHE A 230 5.38 -0.72 -0.97
C PHE A 230 4.48 -1.92 -0.64
N TRP A 231 5.02 -3.12 -0.48
CA TRP A 231 4.26 -4.31 -0.08
C TRP A 231 3.64 -4.18 1.31
N ASP A 232 4.26 -3.43 2.19
CA ASP A 232 3.83 -3.18 3.56
C ASP A 232 2.62 -2.24 3.68
N ASN A 233 2.40 -1.36 2.71
CA ASN A 233 1.32 -0.37 2.72
C ASN A 233 -0.05 -1.03 2.90
N ALA A 234 -0.29 -2.16 2.25
CA ALA A 234 -1.55 -2.90 2.38
C ALA A 234 -1.85 -3.32 3.82
N SER A 235 -0.83 -3.44 4.69
CA SER A 235 -1.01 -3.81 6.10
C SER A 235 -1.84 -2.80 6.88
N THR A 236 -1.90 -1.55 6.43
CA THR A 236 -2.72 -0.50 7.05
C THR A 236 -4.23 -0.79 6.94
N LEU A 237 -4.62 -1.69 6.03
CA LEU A 237 -6.00 -2.11 5.81
C LEU A 237 -6.36 -3.41 6.54
N ALA A 238 -5.46 -3.98 7.36
CA ALA A 238 -5.65 -5.31 7.93
C ALA A 238 -6.91 -5.42 8.81
N GLY A 239 -7.32 -4.35 9.49
CA GLY A 239 -8.56 -4.32 10.27
C GLY A 239 -9.84 -4.37 9.43
N GLU A 240 -9.75 -4.09 8.13
CA GLU A 240 -10.89 -4.07 7.20
C GLU A 240 -11.00 -5.36 6.38
N VAL A 241 -10.06 -6.29 6.53
CA VAL A 241 -10.04 -7.56 5.78
C VAL A 241 -10.86 -8.62 6.49
N GLU A 242 -11.56 -9.44 5.73
CA GLU A 242 -12.26 -10.61 6.24
C GLU A 242 -11.21 -11.69 6.56
N GLU A 243 -11.21 -12.23 7.78
CA GLU A 243 -10.25 -13.25 8.24
C GLU A 243 -8.79 -12.93 7.86
N PRO A 244 -8.21 -11.81 8.32
CA PRO A 244 -6.89 -11.35 7.87
C PRO A 244 -5.79 -12.41 8.05
N GLN A 245 -5.88 -13.25 9.08
CA GLN A 245 -4.93 -14.32 9.36
C GLN A 245 -4.83 -15.35 8.22
N LYS A 246 -5.92 -15.56 7.46
CA LYS A 246 -5.98 -16.52 6.35
C LYS A 246 -5.78 -15.85 4.99
N LEU A 247 -6.34 -14.65 4.82
CA LEU A 247 -6.39 -14.00 3.51
C LEU A 247 -5.11 -13.24 3.17
N TYR A 248 -4.47 -12.59 4.16
CA TYR A 248 -3.28 -11.77 3.89
C TYR A 248 -2.14 -12.53 3.22
N PRO A 249 -1.65 -13.67 3.76
CA PRO A 249 -0.54 -14.39 3.13
C PRO A 249 -0.88 -14.84 1.71
N LYS A 250 -2.11 -15.29 1.49
CA LYS A 250 -2.57 -15.73 0.16
C LYS A 250 -2.68 -14.56 -0.81
N ALA A 251 -3.17 -13.42 -0.33
CA ALA A 251 -3.33 -12.22 -1.17
C ALA A 251 -1.98 -11.63 -1.56
N LEU A 252 -1.03 -11.51 -0.62
CA LEU A 252 0.34 -11.07 -0.90
C LEU A 252 1.04 -11.99 -1.91
N PHE A 253 0.92 -13.31 -1.73
CA PHE A 253 1.50 -14.28 -2.65
C PHE A 253 0.87 -14.16 -4.05
N SER A 254 -0.47 -14.04 -4.14
CA SER A 254 -1.18 -13.89 -5.42
C SER A 254 -0.84 -12.58 -6.11
N ALA A 255 -0.78 -11.47 -5.35
CA ALA A 255 -0.35 -10.18 -5.87
C ALA A 255 1.10 -10.22 -6.35
N GLY A 256 1.99 -10.94 -5.62
CA GLY A 256 3.39 -11.14 -6.02
C GLY A 256 3.52 -11.86 -7.35
N ILE A 257 2.77 -12.94 -7.56
CA ILE A 257 2.73 -13.64 -8.85
C ILE A 257 2.20 -12.70 -9.95
N LEU A 258 1.09 -12.00 -9.68
CA LEU A 258 0.48 -11.08 -10.63
C LEU A 258 1.46 -9.97 -11.05
N THR A 259 2.17 -9.39 -10.09
CA THR A 259 3.17 -8.34 -10.32
C THR A 259 4.35 -8.88 -11.14
N CYS A 260 4.94 -10.03 -10.74
CA CYS A 260 6.06 -10.62 -11.47
C CYS A 260 5.69 -10.96 -12.92
N LEU A 261 4.55 -11.61 -13.13
CA LEU A 261 4.09 -11.95 -14.48
C LEU A 261 3.71 -10.69 -15.27
N GLY A 262 3.12 -9.71 -14.59
CA GLY A 262 2.71 -8.42 -15.17
C GLY A 262 3.89 -7.63 -15.73
N TYR A 263 5.07 -7.73 -15.15
CA TYR A 263 6.30 -7.11 -15.66
C TYR A 263 7.03 -8.01 -16.66
N VAL A 264 7.35 -9.24 -16.28
CA VAL A 264 8.25 -10.10 -17.05
C VAL A 264 7.67 -10.49 -18.41
N ILE A 265 6.36 -10.78 -18.51
CA ILE A 265 5.75 -11.22 -19.76
C ILE A 265 5.73 -10.11 -20.82
N PRO A 266 5.23 -8.89 -20.55
CA PRO A 266 5.29 -7.80 -21.52
C PRO A 266 6.70 -7.39 -21.90
N LEU A 267 7.63 -7.39 -20.94
CA LEU A 267 9.03 -7.08 -21.17
C LEU A 267 9.68 -8.07 -22.14
N LEU A 268 9.47 -9.38 -21.94
CA LEU A 268 9.94 -10.42 -22.86
C LEU A 268 9.30 -10.30 -24.25
N ALA A 269 8.00 -10.02 -24.29
CA ALA A 269 7.28 -9.86 -25.55
C ALA A 269 7.80 -8.67 -26.35
N ALA A 270 7.92 -7.51 -25.73
CA ALA A 270 8.34 -6.28 -26.40
C ALA A 270 9.83 -6.37 -26.82
N THR A 271 10.74 -6.72 -25.90
CA THR A 271 12.18 -6.81 -26.20
C THR A 271 12.51 -7.90 -27.22
N GLY A 272 11.73 -8.99 -27.24
CA GLY A 272 11.92 -10.09 -28.21
C GLY A 272 11.35 -9.80 -29.60
N ALA A 273 10.21 -9.08 -29.68
CA ALA A 273 9.49 -8.92 -30.94
C ALA A 273 9.96 -7.71 -31.78
N ILE A 274 10.51 -6.66 -31.16
CA ILE A 274 10.92 -5.45 -31.87
C ILE A 274 12.43 -5.26 -31.86
N PRO A 275 13.01 -4.64 -32.92
CA PRO A 275 14.42 -4.27 -32.92
C PRO A 275 14.73 -3.30 -31.77
N LEU A 276 15.90 -3.42 -31.17
CA LEU A 276 16.33 -2.54 -30.10
C LEU A 276 16.82 -1.21 -30.65
N ASP A 277 16.10 -0.12 -30.37
CA ASP A 277 16.66 1.21 -30.28
C ASP A 277 16.61 1.63 -28.80
N GLN A 278 17.75 1.55 -28.11
CA GLN A 278 17.79 1.65 -26.66
C GLN A 278 17.39 3.03 -26.14
N GLU A 279 17.63 4.08 -26.93
CA GLU A 279 17.32 5.45 -26.57
C GLU A 279 15.80 5.73 -26.57
N ASP A 280 15.03 4.97 -27.33
CA ASP A 280 13.58 5.08 -27.38
C ASP A 280 12.86 4.48 -26.15
N TRP A 281 13.56 3.64 -25.37
CA TRP A 281 12.99 2.96 -24.21
C TRP A 281 12.90 3.91 -23.00
N VAL A 282 11.97 4.84 -23.10
CA VAL A 282 11.56 5.77 -22.04
C VAL A 282 10.13 5.45 -21.62
N ASP A 283 9.68 6.06 -20.52
CA ASP A 283 8.33 5.84 -20.01
C ASP A 283 7.26 6.05 -21.09
N GLY A 284 6.38 5.06 -21.24
CA GLY A 284 5.32 5.03 -22.25
C GLY A 284 5.72 4.37 -23.58
N TYR A 285 6.96 3.91 -23.73
CA TYR A 285 7.40 3.23 -24.97
C TYR A 285 6.65 1.94 -25.27
N LEU A 286 6.17 1.21 -24.26
CA LEU A 286 5.37 -0.01 -24.46
C LEU A 286 4.09 0.23 -25.27
N ALA A 287 3.53 1.42 -25.26
CA ALA A 287 2.41 1.77 -26.15
C ALA A 287 2.85 1.80 -27.61
N SER A 288 4.02 2.35 -27.92
CA SER A 288 4.62 2.32 -29.26
C SER A 288 5.06 0.92 -29.68
N ALA A 289 5.58 0.13 -28.74
CA ALA A 289 5.85 -1.30 -28.93
C ALA A 289 4.56 -2.06 -29.31
N GLY A 290 3.46 -1.79 -28.62
CA GLY A 290 2.15 -2.34 -28.94
C GLY A 290 1.67 -1.97 -30.35
N GLU A 291 1.91 -0.72 -30.80
CA GLU A 291 1.61 -0.29 -32.16
C GLU A 291 2.40 -1.10 -33.20
N MET A 292 3.70 -1.32 -32.97
CA MET A 292 4.56 -2.10 -33.88
C MET A 292 4.19 -3.59 -33.90
N ILE A 293 3.71 -4.13 -32.79
CA ILE A 293 3.34 -5.55 -32.65
C ILE A 293 1.96 -5.81 -33.23
N ALA A 294 0.94 -5.01 -32.91
CA ALA A 294 -0.45 -5.30 -33.23
C ALA A 294 -1.23 -4.14 -33.87
N GLY A 295 -0.62 -2.95 -33.99
CA GLY A 295 -1.22 -1.80 -34.65
C GLY A 295 -1.79 -0.75 -33.68
N LYS A 296 -2.29 0.37 -34.26
CA LYS A 296 -2.71 1.57 -33.51
C LYS A 296 -3.77 1.32 -32.44
N TRP A 297 -4.69 0.39 -32.67
CA TRP A 297 -5.75 0.06 -31.69
C TRP A 297 -5.18 -0.42 -30.35
N LEU A 298 -4.09 -1.20 -30.40
CA LEU A 298 -3.45 -1.71 -29.17
C LEU A 298 -2.68 -0.59 -28.46
N LYS A 299 -2.03 0.32 -29.19
CA LYS A 299 -1.42 1.52 -28.62
C LYS A 299 -2.41 2.32 -27.81
N PHE A 300 -3.57 2.67 -28.41
CA PHE A 300 -4.61 3.43 -27.70
C PHE A 300 -5.12 2.70 -26.46
N TRP A 301 -5.26 1.37 -26.53
CA TRP A 301 -5.70 0.62 -25.36
C TRP A 301 -4.65 0.63 -24.26
N ILE A 302 -3.36 0.50 -24.56
CA ILE A 302 -2.26 0.60 -23.60
C ILE A 302 -2.24 2.01 -22.99
N GLU A 303 -2.37 3.07 -23.77
CA GLU A 303 -2.42 4.46 -23.27
C GLU A 303 -3.62 4.71 -22.33
N ILE A 304 -4.80 4.22 -22.68
CA ILE A 304 -5.97 4.26 -21.79
C ILE A 304 -5.72 3.41 -20.54
N GLY A 305 -5.15 2.23 -20.71
CA GLY A 305 -4.77 1.34 -19.61
C GLY A 305 -3.82 2.01 -18.62
N ALA A 306 -2.89 2.85 -19.08
CA ALA A 306 -2.00 3.63 -18.22
C ALA A 306 -2.78 4.60 -17.31
N VAL A 307 -3.73 5.34 -17.87
CA VAL A 307 -4.60 6.24 -17.08
C VAL A 307 -5.40 5.45 -16.05
N LEU A 308 -5.99 4.32 -16.44
CA LEU A 308 -6.78 3.47 -15.54
C LEU A 308 -5.91 2.86 -14.43
N SER A 309 -4.68 2.50 -14.77
CA SER A 309 -3.70 2.00 -13.79
C SER A 309 -3.35 3.07 -12.76
N ILE A 310 -3.09 4.30 -13.18
CA ILE A 310 -2.79 5.43 -12.27
C ILE A 310 -3.98 5.71 -11.33
N ILE A 311 -5.21 5.56 -11.80
CA ILE A 311 -6.40 5.65 -10.95
C ILE A 311 -6.35 4.56 -9.86
N GLY A 312 -6.01 3.33 -10.23
CA GLY A 312 -5.86 2.23 -9.26
C GLY A 312 -4.78 2.50 -8.21
N LEU A 313 -3.60 3.00 -8.62
CA LEU A 313 -2.51 3.42 -7.73
C LEU A 313 -2.96 4.51 -6.75
N PHE A 314 -3.66 5.53 -7.25
CA PHE A 314 -4.19 6.61 -6.41
C PHE A 314 -5.16 6.09 -5.35
N GLU A 315 -6.11 5.25 -5.76
CA GLU A 315 -7.13 4.71 -4.86
C GLU A 315 -6.54 3.80 -3.78
N ALA A 316 -5.59 2.94 -4.12
CA ALA A 316 -4.89 2.09 -3.17
C ALA A 316 -4.09 2.95 -2.17
N GLN A 317 -3.22 3.82 -2.65
CA GLN A 317 -2.36 4.67 -1.82
C GLN A 317 -3.15 5.62 -0.91
N LEU A 318 -4.24 6.24 -1.41
CA LEU A 318 -5.10 7.09 -0.57
C LEU A 318 -5.78 6.27 0.53
N SER A 319 -6.23 5.05 0.22
CA SER A 319 -6.80 4.14 1.22
C SER A 319 -5.77 3.83 2.31
N SER A 320 -4.56 3.43 1.94
CA SER A 320 -3.49 3.14 2.90
C SER A 320 -3.18 4.33 3.80
N CYS A 321 -3.00 5.53 3.24
CA CYS A 321 -2.75 6.75 4.01
C CYS A 321 -3.88 7.06 4.99
N ALA A 322 -5.13 6.95 4.54
CA ALA A 322 -6.29 7.27 5.36
C ALA A 322 -6.51 6.27 6.51
N TYR A 323 -6.38 4.97 6.23
CA TYR A 323 -6.51 3.93 7.25
C TYR A 323 -5.30 3.86 8.18
N GLN A 324 -4.11 4.27 7.74
CA GLN A 324 -2.96 4.47 8.60
C GLN A 324 -3.25 5.50 9.70
N LEU A 325 -3.81 6.68 9.35
CA LEU A 325 -4.18 7.70 10.35
C LEU A 325 -5.27 7.20 11.31
N LEU A 326 -6.25 6.44 10.80
CA LEU A 326 -7.24 5.80 11.64
C LEU A 326 -6.58 4.84 12.63
N GLY A 327 -5.67 3.98 12.17
CA GLY A 327 -4.94 3.06 13.05
C GLY A 327 -4.05 3.77 14.07
N MET A 328 -3.44 4.90 13.72
CA MET A 328 -2.70 5.73 14.69
C MET A 328 -3.62 6.30 15.77
N ALA A 329 -4.86 6.66 15.45
CA ALA A 329 -5.85 7.07 16.44
C ALA A 329 -6.31 5.90 17.32
N ASP A 330 -6.49 4.72 16.73
CA ASP A 330 -6.80 3.50 17.48
C ASP A 330 -5.69 3.10 18.46
N LEU A 331 -4.44 3.44 18.16
CA LEU A 331 -3.29 3.28 19.06
C LEU A 331 -3.18 4.37 20.13
N GLY A 332 -4.02 5.41 20.09
CA GLY A 332 -3.90 6.57 20.99
C GLY A 332 -2.67 7.44 20.72
N ILE A 333 -2.07 7.34 19.52
CA ILE A 333 -1.00 8.21 19.03
C ILE A 333 -1.58 9.52 18.51
N LEU A 334 -2.74 9.44 17.82
CA LEU A 334 -3.49 10.60 17.35
C LEU A 334 -4.82 10.75 18.10
N PRO A 335 -5.43 11.96 18.13
CA PRO A 335 -6.76 12.17 18.69
C PRO A 335 -7.83 11.29 18.06
N MET A 336 -8.85 10.92 18.83
CA MET A 336 -9.96 10.05 18.42
C MET A 336 -10.70 10.54 17.16
N ILE A 337 -10.68 11.85 16.87
CA ILE A 337 -11.29 12.41 15.66
C ILE A 337 -10.71 11.80 14.37
N PHE A 338 -9.42 11.40 14.37
CA PHE A 338 -8.79 10.71 13.23
C PHE A 338 -9.30 9.28 13.05
N GLY A 339 -9.82 8.66 14.12
CA GLY A 339 -10.50 7.38 14.08
C GLY A 339 -11.98 7.47 13.70
N ALA A 340 -12.53 8.70 13.57
CA ALA A 340 -13.94 8.90 13.26
C ALA A 340 -14.27 8.47 11.83
N ARG A 341 -15.30 7.64 11.68
CA ARG A 341 -15.78 7.16 10.39
C ARG A 341 -16.99 7.96 9.89
N SER A 342 -17.09 8.13 8.59
CA SER A 342 -18.25 8.75 7.95
C SER A 342 -19.53 7.97 8.28
N LYS A 343 -20.60 8.69 8.61
CA LYS A 343 -21.92 8.10 8.86
C LYS A 343 -22.56 7.45 7.62
N TRP A 344 -22.17 7.88 6.41
CA TRP A 344 -22.77 7.42 5.16
C TRP A 344 -22.04 6.19 4.60
N PHE A 345 -20.72 6.22 4.60
CA PHE A 345 -19.89 5.23 3.90
C PHE A 345 -18.97 4.42 4.82
N ASN A 346 -18.95 4.75 6.13
CA ASN A 346 -18.10 4.08 7.14
C ASN A 346 -16.59 4.14 6.81
N THR A 347 -16.14 5.22 6.17
CA THR A 347 -14.75 5.46 5.76
C THR A 347 -14.07 6.49 6.68
N PRO A 348 -12.74 6.47 6.81
CA PRO A 348 -11.96 7.42 7.62
C PRO A 348 -11.89 8.80 6.92
N TRP A 349 -13.01 9.54 6.94
CA TRP A 349 -13.20 10.76 6.17
C TRP A 349 -12.14 11.84 6.42
N LEU A 350 -11.68 11.98 7.67
CA LEU A 350 -10.65 12.97 8.02
C LEU A 350 -9.28 12.58 7.44
N GLY A 351 -8.94 11.29 7.50
CA GLY A 351 -7.73 10.76 6.88
C GLY A 351 -7.71 10.99 5.37
N ILE A 352 -8.83 10.71 4.69
CA ILE A 352 -8.99 10.98 3.24
C ILE A 352 -8.84 12.48 2.95
N LEU A 353 -9.52 13.34 3.72
CA LEU A 353 -9.48 14.79 3.51
C LEU A 353 -8.07 15.35 3.68
N ILE A 354 -7.37 15.00 4.76
CA ILE A 354 -6.02 15.49 5.05
C ILE A 354 -5.05 15.01 3.97
N SER A 355 -5.08 13.73 3.62
CA SER A 355 -4.24 13.17 2.54
C SER A 355 -4.50 13.87 1.21
N THR A 356 -5.77 14.13 0.86
CA THR A 356 -6.15 14.86 -0.36
C THR A 356 -5.62 16.30 -0.36
N VAL A 357 -5.78 17.02 0.74
CA VAL A 357 -5.31 18.43 0.84
C VAL A 357 -3.78 18.51 0.73
N ILE A 358 -3.06 17.61 1.40
CA ILE A 358 -1.59 17.57 1.31
C ILE A 358 -1.17 17.19 -0.11
N ALA A 359 -1.76 16.14 -0.69
CA ALA A 359 -1.45 15.71 -2.06
C ALA A 359 -1.68 16.85 -3.07
N LEU A 360 -2.81 17.56 -2.99
CA LEU A 360 -3.07 18.73 -3.84
C LEU A 360 -2.01 19.82 -3.64
N SER A 361 -1.65 20.12 -2.40
CA SER A 361 -0.64 21.16 -2.10
C SER A 361 0.72 20.80 -2.68
N VAL A 362 1.11 19.52 -2.58
CA VAL A 362 2.39 19.01 -3.10
C VAL A 362 2.40 18.91 -4.62
N SER A 363 1.27 18.59 -5.27
CA SER A 363 1.16 18.42 -6.72
C SER A 363 1.56 19.65 -7.54
N TYR A 364 1.66 20.82 -6.92
CA TYR A 364 2.03 22.08 -7.61
C TYR A 364 3.47 22.53 -7.30
N LEU A 365 4.24 21.72 -6.59
CA LEU A 365 5.66 22.01 -6.27
C LEU A 365 6.58 21.30 -7.27
N ASP A 366 7.83 21.80 -7.40
CA ASP A 366 8.86 21.12 -8.20
C ASP A 366 9.22 19.77 -7.61
N PHE A 367 9.20 18.73 -8.45
CA PHE A 367 8.84 17.39 -8.03
C PHE A 367 9.99 16.46 -7.65
N THR A 368 11.16 16.63 -8.28
CA THR A 368 12.24 15.62 -8.22
C THR A 368 12.81 15.43 -6.80
N ASP A 369 13.13 16.52 -6.11
CA ASP A 369 13.69 16.45 -4.76
C ASP A 369 12.65 15.99 -3.71
N ILE A 370 11.37 16.29 -3.94
CA ILE A 370 10.28 15.92 -3.05
C ILE A 370 10.01 14.41 -3.12
N ILE A 371 9.95 13.83 -4.34
CA ILE A 371 9.83 12.37 -4.51
C ILE A 371 11.04 11.64 -3.93
N SER A 372 12.24 12.16 -4.19
CA SER A 372 13.46 11.57 -3.63
C SER A 372 13.44 11.59 -2.09
N SER A 373 12.86 12.64 -1.49
CA SER A 373 12.68 12.73 -0.03
C SER A 373 11.63 11.74 0.48
N ALA A 374 10.55 11.49 -0.29
CA ALA A 374 9.59 10.45 0.04
C ALA A 374 10.23 9.06 0.09
N ASN A 375 11.05 8.72 -0.91
CA ASN A 375 11.81 7.46 -0.93
C ASN A 375 12.81 7.35 0.22
N PHE A 376 13.43 8.48 0.61
CA PHE A 376 14.33 8.53 1.77
C PHE A 376 13.57 8.20 3.07
N LEU A 377 12.42 8.85 3.31
CA LEU A 377 11.58 8.59 4.48
C LEU A 377 11.02 7.16 4.49
N TYR A 378 10.62 6.66 3.31
CA TYR A 378 10.22 5.27 3.16
C TYR A 378 11.34 4.31 3.58
N SER A 379 12.57 4.57 3.14
CA SER A 379 13.74 3.76 3.50
C SER A 379 14.01 3.75 5.00
N LEU A 380 13.86 4.89 5.70
CA LEU A 380 13.95 4.93 7.16
C LEU A 380 12.85 4.10 7.83
N GLY A 381 11.62 4.19 7.33
CA GLY A 381 10.50 3.39 7.79
C GLY A 381 10.77 1.89 7.64
N MET A 382 11.24 1.45 6.47
CA MET A 382 11.54 0.05 6.19
C MET A 382 12.67 -0.51 7.05
N LEU A 383 13.73 0.27 7.31
CA LEU A 383 14.78 -0.15 8.25
C LEU A 383 14.23 -0.37 9.66
N LEU A 384 13.33 0.51 10.11
CA LEU A 384 12.66 0.36 11.41
C LEU A 384 11.70 -0.84 11.40
N GLU A 385 11.06 -1.15 10.28
CA GLU A 385 10.17 -2.31 10.12
C GLU A 385 10.95 -3.61 10.24
N PHE A 386 12.06 -3.77 9.49
CA PHE A 386 12.91 -4.96 9.61
C PHE A 386 13.48 -5.11 11.03
N ALA A 387 13.88 -4.01 11.66
CA ALA A 387 14.32 -4.03 13.06
C ALA A 387 13.17 -4.46 14.01
N SER A 388 11.95 -3.95 13.79
CA SER A 388 10.77 -4.34 14.58
C SER A 388 10.45 -5.81 14.42
N PHE A 389 10.48 -6.33 13.20
CA PHE A 389 10.24 -7.74 12.91
C PHE A 389 11.21 -8.67 13.66
N LEU A 390 12.51 -8.41 13.53
CA LEU A 390 13.54 -9.22 14.23
C LEU A 390 13.41 -9.09 15.74
N TRP A 391 13.16 -7.90 16.25
CA TRP A 391 12.98 -7.66 17.69
C TRP A 391 11.77 -8.39 18.25
N LEU A 392 10.62 -8.32 17.59
CA LEU A 392 9.39 -9.02 18.01
C LEU A 392 9.54 -10.53 17.97
N ARG A 393 10.34 -11.08 17.04
CA ARG A 393 10.68 -12.52 17.02
C ARG A 393 11.48 -12.95 18.25
N VAL A 394 12.43 -12.13 18.69
CA VAL A 394 13.25 -12.41 19.85
C VAL A 394 12.50 -12.17 21.16
N LYS A 395 11.80 -11.05 21.26
CA LYS A 395 11.15 -10.61 22.51
C LYS A 395 9.89 -11.42 22.84
N PHE A 396 9.12 -11.80 21.83
CA PHE A 396 7.86 -12.52 22.00
C PHE A 396 7.86 -13.87 21.24
N PRO A 397 8.67 -14.85 21.67
CA PRO A 397 8.75 -16.14 20.96
C PRO A 397 7.45 -16.95 21.06
N ALA A 398 6.65 -16.74 22.12
CA ALA A 398 5.36 -17.42 22.34
C ALA A 398 4.18 -16.73 21.63
N LEU A 399 4.40 -15.61 20.94
CA LEU A 399 3.33 -14.94 20.21
C LEU A 399 2.75 -15.85 19.14
N LYS A 400 1.43 -16.01 19.13
CA LYS A 400 0.73 -16.74 18.07
C LYS A 400 0.87 -16.02 16.74
N ARG A 401 1.51 -16.66 15.78
CA ARG A 401 1.68 -16.19 14.40
C ARG A 401 0.91 -17.09 13.46
N PRO A 402 -0.27 -16.70 12.99
CA PRO A 402 -1.05 -17.51 12.05
C PRO A 402 -0.30 -17.84 10.76
N PHE A 403 0.49 -16.88 10.27
CA PHE A 403 1.52 -17.11 9.27
C PHE A 403 2.87 -16.82 9.89
N GLU A 404 3.78 -17.75 9.77
CA GLU A 404 5.16 -17.65 10.28
C GLU A 404 6.14 -17.94 9.15
N VAL A 405 7.11 -17.03 8.94
CA VAL A 405 8.17 -17.26 7.94
C VAL A 405 8.97 -18.47 8.36
N PRO A 406 9.06 -19.54 7.50
CA PRO A 406 9.63 -20.85 7.89
C PRO A 406 11.15 -20.83 7.93
N MET A 407 11.74 -19.89 8.67
CA MET A 407 13.18 -19.74 8.85
C MET A 407 13.52 -19.50 10.31
N GLY A 408 14.64 -20.07 10.76
CA GLY A 408 15.21 -19.75 12.06
C GLY A 408 15.77 -18.31 12.11
N LEU A 409 16.01 -17.81 13.32
CA LEU A 409 16.48 -16.44 13.54
C LEU A 409 17.70 -16.04 12.67
N PRO A 410 18.75 -16.88 12.48
CA PRO A 410 19.85 -16.53 11.59
C PRO A 410 19.42 -16.31 10.14
N GLY A 411 18.50 -17.14 9.62
CA GLY A 411 17.94 -16.98 8.27
C GLY A 411 17.13 -15.69 8.13
N LEU A 412 16.31 -15.35 9.14
CA LEU A 412 15.56 -14.10 9.17
C LEU A 412 16.46 -12.87 9.21
N VAL A 413 17.56 -12.92 9.96
CA VAL A 413 18.57 -11.85 9.99
C VAL A 413 19.16 -11.65 8.59
N VAL A 414 19.59 -12.72 7.92
CA VAL A 414 20.13 -12.62 6.55
C VAL A 414 19.07 -12.08 5.58
N MET A 415 17.83 -12.56 5.66
CA MET A 415 16.70 -12.09 4.84
C MET A 415 16.45 -10.58 4.98
N CYS A 416 16.57 -10.04 6.20
CA CYS A 416 16.37 -8.61 6.45
C CYS A 416 17.62 -7.78 6.16
N LEU A 417 18.85 -8.33 6.32
CA LEU A 417 20.09 -7.60 6.09
C LEU A 417 20.31 -7.25 4.62
N ILE A 418 19.93 -8.14 3.70
CA ILE A 418 20.11 -7.90 2.26
C ILE A 418 19.33 -6.65 1.80
N PRO A 419 17.99 -6.56 1.99
CA PRO A 419 17.26 -5.35 1.65
C PRO A 419 17.68 -4.13 2.50
N SER A 420 18.06 -4.32 3.77
CA SER A 420 18.58 -3.23 4.60
C SER A 420 19.87 -2.62 4.03
N GLY A 421 20.78 -3.46 3.51
CA GLY A 421 21.99 -2.98 2.83
C GLY A 421 21.66 -2.14 1.59
N PHE A 422 20.67 -2.55 0.82
CA PHE A 422 20.16 -1.78 -0.31
C PHE A 422 19.56 -0.43 0.13
N LEU A 423 18.75 -0.39 1.19
CA LEU A 423 18.19 0.85 1.74
C LEU A 423 19.29 1.81 2.22
N VAL A 424 20.30 1.29 2.91
CA VAL A 424 21.47 2.09 3.35
C VAL A 424 22.19 2.69 2.13
N TYR A 425 22.31 1.93 1.05
CA TYR A 425 22.86 2.47 -0.21
C TYR A 425 21.99 3.61 -0.76
N VAL A 426 20.66 3.43 -0.84
CA VAL A 426 19.73 4.49 -1.30
C VAL A 426 19.85 5.74 -0.44
N LEU A 427 19.93 5.58 0.88
CA LEU A 427 20.14 6.69 1.80
C LEU A 427 21.50 7.37 1.56
N ALA A 428 22.58 6.61 1.34
CA ALA A 428 23.94 7.14 1.19
C ALA A 428 24.14 7.95 -0.10
N VAL A 429 23.44 7.61 -1.19
CA VAL A 429 23.56 8.31 -2.48
C VAL A 429 22.63 9.51 -2.63
N ALA A 430 21.82 9.82 -1.60
CA ALA A 430 20.87 10.93 -1.61
C ALA A 430 21.60 12.29 -1.74
N THR A 431 20.94 13.25 -2.37
CA THR A 431 21.45 14.62 -2.51
C THR A 431 21.40 15.39 -1.19
N LYS A 432 22.20 16.45 -1.07
CA LYS A 432 22.15 17.33 0.12
C LYS A 432 20.77 17.93 0.35
N ALA A 433 20.04 18.24 -0.72
CA ALA A 433 18.68 18.76 -0.64
C ALA A 433 17.73 17.71 -0.04
N VAL A 434 17.81 16.46 -0.49
CA VAL A 434 17.02 15.34 0.05
C VAL A 434 17.34 15.11 1.52
N TYR A 435 18.61 15.13 1.92
CA TYR A 435 18.98 15.04 3.34
C TYR A 435 18.35 16.14 4.18
N LEU A 436 18.42 17.41 3.71
CA LEU A 436 17.86 18.54 4.43
C LEU A 436 16.34 18.43 4.57
N VAL A 437 15.64 18.15 3.47
CA VAL A 437 14.18 18.02 3.45
C VAL A 437 13.73 16.85 4.34
N SER A 438 14.37 15.70 4.23
CA SER A 438 14.04 14.51 5.04
C SER A 438 14.36 14.71 6.52
N ALA A 439 15.43 15.44 6.86
CA ALA A 439 15.73 15.82 8.23
C ALA A 439 14.66 16.76 8.81
N LEU A 440 14.22 17.77 8.04
CA LEU A 440 13.15 18.68 8.46
C LEU A 440 11.84 17.94 8.65
N MET A 441 11.48 17.01 7.77
CA MET A 441 10.29 16.15 7.89
C MET A 441 10.38 15.24 9.11
N THR A 442 11.55 14.68 9.40
CA THR A 442 11.79 13.87 10.60
C THR A 442 11.67 14.70 11.87
N LEU A 443 12.26 15.90 11.90
CA LEU A 443 12.13 16.84 13.02
C LEU A 443 10.67 17.26 13.22
N PHE A 444 9.92 17.47 12.14
CA PHE A 444 8.48 17.70 12.22
C PHE A 444 7.76 16.51 12.87
N GLY A 445 8.07 15.27 12.49
CA GLY A 445 7.50 14.06 13.10
C GLY A 445 7.80 13.95 14.60
N VAL A 446 9.02 14.29 15.02
CA VAL A 446 9.40 14.34 16.44
C VAL A 446 8.64 15.44 17.18
N ALA A 447 8.60 16.66 16.62
CA ALA A 447 7.86 17.78 17.21
C ALA A 447 6.37 17.47 17.30
N TRP A 448 5.80 16.80 16.28
CA TRP A 448 4.42 16.35 16.27
C TRP A 448 4.13 15.35 17.40
N TYR A 449 5.01 14.36 17.60
CA TYR A 449 4.88 13.43 18.73
C TYR A 449 4.87 14.16 20.08
N LEU A 450 5.81 15.09 20.29
CA LEU A 450 5.90 15.87 21.53
C LEU A 450 4.64 16.72 21.74
N PHE A 451 4.13 17.34 20.68
CA PHE A 451 2.89 18.12 20.70
C PHE A 451 1.68 17.23 21.03
N MET A 452 1.56 16.05 20.41
CA MET A 452 0.48 15.11 20.70
C MET A 452 0.55 14.59 22.15
N ASN A 453 1.75 14.30 22.64
CA ASN A 453 1.93 13.86 24.02
C ASN A 453 1.59 14.97 25.04
N LEU A 454 1.96 16.22 24.74
CA LEU A 454 1.55 17.38 25.52
C LEU A 454 0.03 17.57 25.48
N SER A 455 -0.58 17.46 24.33
CA SER A 455 -2.02 17.58 24.13
C SER A 455 -2.79 16.51 24.89
N LYS A 456 -2.29 15.27 24.93
CA LYS A 456 -2.81 14.16 25.72
C LYS A 456 -2.70 14.46 27.21
N SER A 457 -1.54 14.94 27.69
CA SER A 457 -1.31 15.31 29.08
C SER A 457 -2.19 16.50 29.55
N LYS A 458 -2.49 17.45 28.68
CA LYS A 458 -3.30 18.63 28.97
C LYS A 458 -4.79 18.43 28.65
N MET A 459 -5.20 17.24 28.17
CA MET A 459 -6.58 16.92 27.76
C MET A 459 -7.17 17.92 26.74
N TRP A 460 -6.35 18.40 25.80
CA TRP A 460 -6.83 19.32 24.75
C TRP A 460 -7.69 18.60 23.71
N PHE A 461 -7.42 17.31 23.52
CA PHE A 461 -8.17 16.41 22.63
C PHE A 461 -8.41 15.08 23.34
N ASP A 462 -9.45 14.38 22.91
CA ASP A 462 -9.74 13.03 23.36
C ASP A 462 -8.83 12.02 22.65
N PHE A 463 -8.16 11.17 23.40
CA PHE A 463 -7.32 10.07 22.92
C PHE A 463 -7.87 8.75 23.46
N LYS A 464 -7.66 7.66 22.70
CA LYS A 464 -7.98 6.32 23.18
C LYS A 464 -7.00 5.96 24.32
N MET A 465 -7.55 5.61 25.49
CA MET A 465 -6.74 5.30 26.68
C MET A 465 -6.27 3.84 26.65
N GLU A 466 -5.11 3.56 27.27
CA GLU A 466 -4.51 2.22 27.29
C GLU A 466 -5.33 1.19 28.09
N GLU A 467 -6.08 1.59 29.11
CA GLU A 467 -6.96 0.70 29.89
C GLU A 467 -8.12 0.12 29.05
N GLU A 468 -8.67 0.91 28.15
CA GLU A 468 -9.71 0.45 27.20
C GLU A 468 -9.17 -0.55 26.17
N LYS A 469 -7.83 -0.58 26.01
CA LYS A 469 -7.11 -1.53 25.16
C LYS A 469 -7.00 -2.90 25.81
N LEU A 470 -6.59 -2.96 27.08
CA LEU A 470 -6.47 -4.22 27.84
C LEU A 470 -7.82 -4.93 27.90
N ASP A 471 -8.92 -4.20 28.19
CA ASP A 471 -10.27 -4.76 28.17
C ASP A 471 -10.72 -5.29 26.79
N ASN A 472 -10.34 -4.60 25.71
CA ASN A 472 -10.67 -5.05 24.36
C ASN A 472 -9.78 -6.22 23.88
N GLU A 473 -8.52 -6.27 24.31
CA GLU A 473 -7.62 -7.39 24.04
C GLU A 473 -8.01 -8.63 24.86
N GLU A 474 -8.38 -8.48 26.12
CA GLU A 474 -8.91 -9.57 26.96
C GLU A 474 -10.26 -10.09 26.43
N ARG A 475 -11.15 -9.20 25.99
CA ARG A 475 -12.42 -9.60 25.35
C ARG A 475 -12.20 -10.27 24.00
N ALA A 476 -11.26 -9.80 23.21
CA ALA A 476 -10.88 -10.44 21.96
C ALA A 476 -10.26 -11.83 22.23
N GLN A 477 -9.38 -11.95 23.22
CA GLN A 477 -8.79 -13.23 23.62
C GLN A 477 -9.86 -14.19 24.15
N ALA A 478 -10.78 -13.72 24.99
CA ALA A 478 -11.89 -14.51 25.51
C ALA A 478 -12.84 -14.99 24.40
N VAL A 479 -13.08 -14.18 23.37
CA VAL A 479 -13.86 -14.60 22.19
C VAL A 479 -13.11 -15.65 21.37
N TYR A 480 -11.79 -15.53 21.22
CA TYR A 480 -10.97 -16.55 20.54
C TYR A 480 -10.94 -17.89 21.31
N ASP A 481 -10.87 -17.82 22.63
CA ASP A 481 -10.86 -19.02 23.49
C ASP A 481 -12.25 -19.71 23.55
N CYS A 482 -13.35 -18.93 23.42
CA CYS A 482 -14.72 -19.46 23.37
C CYS A 482 -15.11 -20.05 22.01
N VAL A 483 -14.49 -19.61 20.91
CA VAL A 483 -14.82 -20.11 19.55
C VAL A 483 -14.04 -21.39 19.20
N GLY A 484 -13.07 -21.82 20.04
CA GLY A 484 -12.49 -23.18 20.00
C GLY A 484 -11.87 -23.57 18.67
N ILE A 485 -11.18 -22.66 17.97
CA ILE A 485 -10.47 -22.92 16.71
C ILE A 485 -8.98 -22.66 16.88
#